data_484fa9b9f951b00b20d5c5a14e348330
#
_entry.id   484fa9b9f951b00b20d5c5a14e348330
#
_cell.length_a   1.000
_cell.length_b   1.000
_cell.length_c   1.000
_cell.angle_alpha   90.00
_cell.angle_beta   90.00
_cell.angle_gamma   90.00
#
_symmetry.space_group_name_H-M   'P 1'
#
loop_
_entity.id
_entity.type
_entity.pdbx_description
1 polymer ?
#
loop_
_entity_poly.entity_id
_entity_poly.type
_entity_poly.pdbx_seq_one_letter_code
_entity_poly.pdbx_strand_id
1 'polypeptide(L)'
;VEIKPTYAMSIGQPVVEGNRVYVMGFNRVSACVEVAEDGETAKLLWKGTTRRGIAGVHNTAFIQYGLVYACGPNGKYSCARLANGETLWSTFAPAEGSRPASWANVFTVRNGNRFFLANDYGDLIIAKLSAAGYEEISRAKLIEPTHRVAGRTLVWSHPAFANRSVYLRNDHEIRCYSLAKRPK
;
A
#
# COMPACT_ATOMS: atom_id res chain seq x y z
N VAL A 1 1.96 -22.99 5.36
CA VAL A 1 0.65 -22.28 5.35
C VAL A 1 0.23 -22.07 3.90
N GLU A 2 -0.93 -22.61 3.52
CA GLU A 2 -1.43 -22.45 2.16
C GLU A 2 -2.23 -21.15 2.05
N ILE A 3 -1.91 -20.34 1.03
CA ILE A 3 -2.59 -19.09 0.68
C ILE A 3 -3.01 -19.19 -0.79
N LYS A 4 -4.32 -19.10 -1.05
CA LYS A 4 -4.90 -19.23 -2.40
C LYS A 4 -5.48 -17.89 -2.86
N PRO A 5 -4.70 -17.04 -3.56
CA PRO A 5 -5.24 -15.83 -4.17
C PRO A 5 -6.15 -16.18 -5.35
N THR A 6 -7.18 -15.39 -5.57
CA THR A 6 -8.03 -15.52 -6.76
C THR A 6 -7.20 -15.28 -8.02
N TYR A 7 -7.43 -16.05 -9.06
CA TYR A 7 -6.68 -16.04 -10.33
C TYR A 7 -5.16 -16.29 -10.16
N ALA A 8 -4.73 -16.93 -9.06
CA ALA A 8 -3.33 -17.14 -8.72
C ALA A 8 -2.49 -15.82 -8.66
N MET A 9 -3.15 -14.67 -8.48
CA MET A 9 -2.47 -13.38 -8.44
C MET A 9 -1.96 -13.05 -7.03
N SER A 10 -0.63 -13.09 -6.87
CA SER A 10 0.09 -12.67 -5.69
C SER A 10 1.22 -11.74 -6.11
N ILE A 11 0.90 -10.45 -6.28
CA ILE A 11 1.81 -9.44 -6.80
C ILE A 11 2.55 -8.72 -5.66
N GLY A 12 1.83 -8.45 -4.55
CA GLY A 12 2.43 -7.84 -3.36
C GLY A 12 3.51 -8.74 -2.76
N GLN A 13 4.64 -8.15 -2.42
CA GLN A 13 5.74 -8.88 -1.78
C GLN A 13 5.39 -9.21 -0.33
N PRO A 14 5.86 -10.35 0.22
CA PRO A 14 5.87 -10.60 1.65
C PRO A 14 6.65 -9.49 2.38
N VAL A 15 6.14 -9.05 3.52
CA VAL A 15 6.79 -8.02 4.34
C VAL A 15 7.05 -8.57 5.73
N VAL A 16 8.22 -8.24 6.28
CA VAL A 16 8.71 -8.80 7.54
C VAL A 16 8.89 -7.70 8.57
N GLU A 17 8.46 -7.96 9.81
CA GLU A 17 8.82 -7.20 11.00
C GLU A 17 9.10 -8.15 12.14
N GLY A 18 10.35 -8.13 12.64
CA GLY A 18 10.83 -9.13 13.59
C GLY A 18 10.77 -10.55 13.01
N ASN A 19 10.14 -11.46 13.72
CA ASN A 19 9.90 -12.83 13.26
C ASN A 19 8.54 -13.03 12.56
N ARG A 20 7.82 -11.95 12.26
CA ARG A 20 6.50 -12.02 11.61
C ARG A 20 6.58 -11.70 10.13
N VAL A 21 5.95 -12.53 9.33
CA VAL A 21 5.82 -12.37 7.89
C VAL A 21 4.36 -12.11 7.56
N TYR A 22 4.10 -10.96 6.99
CA TYR A 22 2.78 -10.61 6.47
C TYR A 22 2.74 -10.78 4.95
N VAL A 23 1.70 -11.42 4.48
CA VAL A 23 1.46 -11.62 3.05
C VAL A 23 0.07 -11.14 2.70
N MET A 24 -0.07 -10.60 1.51
CA MET A 24 -1.35 -10.24 0.94
C MET A 24 -1.40 -10.55 -0.54
N GLY A 25 -2.59 -10.85 -1.03
CA GLY A 25 -2.84 -11.16 -2.43
C GLY A 25 -4.22 -10.70 -2.84
N PHE A 26 -4.51 -10.95 -4.09
CA PHE A 26 -5.75 -10.52 -4.71
C PHE A 26 -6.99 -11.13 -4.05
N ASN A 27 -8.03 -10.31 -3.88
CA ASN A 27 -9.37 -10.70 -3.43
C ASN A 27 -9.42 -11.33 -2.03
N ARG A 28 -9.24 -10.51 -1.00
CA ARG A 28 -9.40 -10.84 0.43
C ARG A 28 -8.37 -11.82 0.99
N VAL A 29 -7.27 -12.00 0.30
CA VAL A 29 -6.20 -12.87 0.77
C VAL A 29 -5.18 -12.05 1.54
N SER A 30 -5.05 -12.35 2.83
CA SER A 30 -3.93 -11.91 3.66
C SER A 30 -3.70 -12.90 4.79
N ALA A 31 -2.49 -12.93 5.31
CA ALA A 31 -2.14 -13.73 6.46
C ALA A 31 -0.93 -13.16 7.17
N CYS A 32 -0.81 -13.45 8.45
CA CYS A 32 0.40 -13.25 9.22
C CYS A 32 0.89 -14.58 9.75
N VAL A 33 2.16 -14.84 9.55
CA VAL A 33 2.86 -16.03 9.99
C VAL A 33 3.97 -15.61 10.94
N GLU A 34 4.18 -16.34 12.01
CA GLU A 34 5.30 -16.20 12.91
C GLU A 34 6.31 -17.30 12.63
N VAL A 35 7.55 -16.92 12.33
CA VAL A 35 8.67 -17.85 12.09
C VAL A 35 9.36 -18.07 13.41
N ALA A 36 9.67 -19.34 13.76
CA ALA A 36 10.42 -19.66 14.96
C ALA A 36 11.87 -19.15 14.89
N GLU A 37 12.53 -19.03 16.03
CA GLU A 37 13.90 -18.51 16.10
C GLU A 37 14.90 -19.37 15.33
N ASP A 38 14.67 -20.69 15.23
CA ASP A 38 15.45 -21.62 14.43
C ASP A 38 15.28 -21.44 12.92
N GLY A 39 14.25 -20.71 12.47
CA GLY A 39 13.92 -20.51 11.06
C GLY A 39 13.32 -21.72 10.35
N GLU A 40 13.19 -22.87 11.03
CA GLU A 40 12.74 -24.12 10.42
C GLU A 40 11.21 -24.28 10.47
N THR A 41 10.58 -23.71 11.48
CA THR A 41 9.13 -23.84 11.68
C THR A 41 8.43 -22.49 11.60
N ALA A 42 7.16 -22.53 11.21
CA ALA A 42 6.33 -21.34 11.12
C ALA A 42 4.90 -21.62 11.57
N LYS A 43 4.35 -20.70 12.38
CA LYS A 43 2.99 -20.76 12.91
C LYS A 43 2.12 -19.72 12.23
N LEU A 44 0.96 -20.13 11.74
CA LEU A 44 -0.07 -19.21 11.29
C LEU A 44 -0.66 -18.48 12.50
N LEU A 45 -0.49 -17.16 12.58
CA LEU A 45 -1.12 -16.34 13.61
C LEU A 45 -2.58 -16.06 13.27
N TRP A 46 -2.83 -15.65 12.03
CA TRP A 46 -4.18 -15.39 11.54
C TRP A 46 -4.24 -15.37 10.01
N LYS A 47 -5.44 -15.64 9.46
CA LYS A 47 -5.81 -15.40 8.06
C LYS A 47 -6.77 -14.23 7.96
N GLY A 48 -6.68 -13.50 6.85
CA GLY A 48 -7.58 -12.41 6.51
C GLY A 48 -9.01 -12.88 6.26
N THR A 49 -9.92 -11.99 6.57
CA THR A 49 -11.37 -12.12 6.32
C THR A 49 -11.89 -10.78 5.82
N THR A 50 -13.21 -10.65 5.65
CA THR A 50 -13.83 -9.34 5.34
C THR A 50 -13.65 -8.30 6.44
N ARG A 51 -13.31 -8.72 7.68
CA ARG A 51 -13.18 -7.86 8.87
C ARG A 51 -11.79 -7.89 9.49
N ARG A 52 -10.88 -8.68 8.93
CA ARG A 52 -9.52 -8.88 9.48
C ARG A 52 -8.49 -8.85 8.38
N GLY A 53 -7.41 -8.11 8.61
CA GLY A 53 -6.33 -7.95 7.66
C GLY A 53 -6.70 -7.09 6.46
N ILE A 54 -5.73 -6.80 5.62
CA ILE A 54 -5.89 -5.99 4.43
C ILE A 54 -5.42 -6.83 3.23
N ALA A 55 -6.30 -7.09 2.29
CA ALA A 55 -5.92 -7.66 0.99
C ALA A 55 -5.47 -6.55 0.05
N GLY A 56 -4.66 -6.86 -0.93
CA GLY A 56 -4.20 -5.90 -1.92
C GLY A 56 -4.41 -6.38 -3.34
N VAL A 57 -4.09 -5.52 -4.29
CA VAL A 57 -4.07 -5.87 -5.73
C VAL A 57 -2.62 -5.89 -6.20
N HIS A 58 -2.01 -4.72 -6.40
CA HIS A 58 -0.66 -4.54 -6.93
C HIS A 58 0.30 -3.89 -5.94
N ASN A 59 -0.22 -3.36 -4.83
CA ASN A 59 0.61 -2.75 -3.81
C ASN A 59 1.20 -3.79 -2.86
N THR A 60 2.36 -3.48 -2.31
CA THR A 60 2.93 -4.18 -1.17
C THR A 60 2.53 -3.44 0.11
N ALA A 61 2.20 -4.17 1.17
CA ALA A 61 1.92 -3.57 2.46
C ALA A 61 3.16 -2.85 3.00
N PHE A 62 2.95 -1.77 3.74
CA PHE A 62 3.99 -1.16 4.55
C PHE A 62 3.76 -1.56 6.02
N ILE A 63 4.82 -1.99 6.71
CA ILE A 63 4.76 -2.37 8.13
C ILE A 63 5.69 -1.47 8.94
N GLN A 64 5.19 -1.01 10.08
CA GLN A 64 5.99 -0.28 11.06
C GLN A 64 5.34 -0.33 12.44
N TYR A 65 6.12 -0.66 13.46
CA TYR A 65 5.71 -0.69 14.86
C TYR A 65 4.46 -1.54 15.13
N GLY A 66 4.42 -2.73 14.52
CA GLY A 66 3.29 -3.66 14.65
C GLY A 66 2.03 -3.23 13.91
N LEU A 67 2.12 -2.23 13.03
CA LEU A 67 1.01 -1.72 12.22
C LEU A 67 1.26 -2.00 10.75
N VAL A 68 0.22 -2.49 10.08
CA VAL A 68 0.20 -2.77 8.64
C VAL A 68 -0.63 -1.70 7.95
N TYR A 69 -0.08 -1.09 6.90
CA TYR A 69 -0.77 -0.11 6.07
C TYR A 69 -0.82 -0.62 4.63
N ALA A 70 -1.97 -0.63 4.01
CA ALA A 70 -2.12 -1.01 2.61
C ALA A 70 -3.43 -0.51 1.99
N CYS A 71 -3.47 -0.48 0.67
CA CYS A 71 -4.65 -0.20 -0.10
C CYS A 71 -5.35 -1.51 -0.51
N GLY A 72 -6.61 -1.63 -0.17
CA GLY A 72 -7.45 -2.76 -0.59
C GLY A 72 -7.96 -2.60 -2.03
N PRO A 73 -8.53 -3.68 -2.62
CA PRO A 73 -8.91 -3.72 -4.03
C PRO A 73 -10.04 -2.77 -4.43
N ASN A 74 -10.71 -2.18 -3.47
CA ASN A 74 -11.73 -1.16 -3.67
C ASN A 74 -11.25 0.27 -3.38
N GLY A 75 -9.93 0.46 -3.21
CA GLY A 75 -9.35 1.76 -2.90
C GLY A 75 -9.38 2.15 -1.42
N LYS A 76 -9.88 1.28 -0.56
CA LYS A 76 -9.90 1.53 0.88
C LYS A 76 -8.48 1.36 1.45
N TYR A 77 -7.84 2.46 1.78
CA TYR A 77 -6.57 2.49 2.49
C TYR A 77 -6.82 2.25 3.97
N SER A 78 -6.10 1.33 4.57
CA SER A 78 -6.40 0.86 5.92
C SER A 78 -5.15 0.68 6.75
N CYS A 79 -5.30 0.79 8.07
CA CYS A 79 -4.33 0.36 9.06
C CYS A 79 -4.90 -0.82 9.83
N ALA A 80 -4.07 -1.85 10.03
CA ALA A 80 -4.40 -3.02 10.86
C ALA A 80 -3.25 -3.37 11.80
N ARG A 81 -3.56 -4.04 12.90
CA ARG A 81 -2.55 -4.61 13.80
C ARG A 81 -1.91 -5.85 13.17
N LEU A 82 -0.59 -5.90 13.11
CA LEU A 82 0.13 -7.07 12.61
C LEU A 82 -0.14 -8.32 13.48
N ALA A 83 -0.28 -8.13 14.78
CA ALA A 83 -0.42 -9.22 15.74
C ALA A 83 -1.68 -10.08 15.54
N ASN A 84 -2.81 -9.46 15.17
CA ASN A 84 -4.10 -10.14 15.11
C ASN A 84 -4.95 -9.77 13.87
N GLY A 85 -4.46 -8.88 13.02
CA GLY A 85 -5.16 -8.43 11.81
C GLY A 85 -6.35 -7.51 12.06
N GLU A 86 -6.55 -7.02 13.29
CA GLU A 86 -7.60 -6.08 13.64
C GLU A 86 -7.44 -4.77 12.86
N THR A 87 -8.47 -4.35 12.12
CA THR A 87 -8.49 -3.08 11.41
C THR A 87 -8.77 -1.94 12.39
N LEU A 88 -7.84 -1.01 12.51
CA LEU A 88 -7.95 0.16 13.38
C LEU A 88 -8.74 1.29 12.73
N TRP A 89 -8.46 1.55 11.47
CA TRP A 89 -9.16 2.54 10.68
C TRP A 89 -9.07 2.23 9.17
N SER A 90 -9.94 2.88 8.41
CA SER A 90 -9.98 2.81 6.95
C SER A 90 -10.47 4.12 6.36
N THR A 91 -9.95 4.49 5.20
CA THR A 91 -10.35 5.68 4.45
C THR A 91 -10.20 5.48 2.96
N PHE A 92 -10.94 6.22 2.15
CA PHE A 92 -10.75 6.28 0.69
C PHE A 92 -9.90 7.48 0.27
N ALA A 93 -9.57 8.38 1.20
CA ALA A 93 -8.90 9.64 0.90
C ALA A 93 -7.62 9.53 0.04
N PRO A 94 -6.69 8.59 0.29
CA PRO A 94 -5.49 8.48 -0.54
C PRO A 94 -5.76 7.98 -1.97
N ALA A 95 -6.83 7.22 -2.19
CA ALA A 95 -7.20 6.71 -3.51
C ALA A 95 -8.09 7.72 -4.25
N GLU A 96 -9.40 7.67 -4.06
CA GLU A 96 -10.34 8.52 -4.84
C GLU A 96 -11.02 9.60 -3.98
N GLY A 97 -10.80 9.59 -2.67
CA GLY A 97 -11.34 10.58 -1.74
C GLY A 97 -12.56 10.09 -0.97
N SER A 98 -13.72 9.90 -1.57
CA SER A 98 -14.97 9.65 -0.83
C SER A 98 -15.68 8.33 -1.14
N ARG A 99 -15.30 7.62 -2.19
CA ARG A 99 -16.02 6.44 -2.69
C ARG A 99 -15.10 5.29 -3.09
N PRO A 100 -15.62 4.06 -3.21
CA PRO A 100 -14.87 2.93 -3.72
C PRO A 100 -14.42 3.13 -5.17
N ALA A 101 -13.18 2.71 -5.46
CA ALA A 101 -12.62 2.65 -6.80
C ALA A 101 -12.11 1.24 -7.07
N SER A 102 -12.65 0.56 -8.08
CA SER A 102 -12.24 -0.80 -8.43
C SER A 102 -10.77 -0.85 -8.82
N TRP A 103 -10.04 -1.82 -8.26
CA TRP A 103 -8.63 -2.08 -8.53
C TRP A 103 -7.69 -0.92 -8.18
N ALA A 104 -8.12 -0.04 -7.26
CA ALA A 104 -7.32 1.10 -6.86
C ALA A 104 -6.05 0.67 -6.14
N ASN A 105 -5.01 1.45 -6.33
CA ASN A 105 -3.72 1.27 -5.68
C ASN A 105 -3.23 2.55 -5.02
N VAL A 106 -2.52 2.35 -3.91
CA VAL A 106 -1.73 3.39 -3.25
C VAL A 106 -0.41 2.76 -2.84
N PHE A 107 0.68 3.23 -3.42
CA PHE A 107 2.04 2.80 -3.09
C PHE A 107 2.56 3.64 -1.95
N THR A 108 3.00 2.99 -0.88
CA THR A 108 3.42 3.64 0.37
C THR A 108 4.94 3.58 0.51
N VAL A 109 5.58 4.74 0.66
CA VAL A 109 7.02 4.86 0.88
C VAL A 109 7.27 5.77 2.08
N ARG A 110 8.08 5.30 3.04
CA ARG A 110 8.42 6.08 4.23
C ARG A 110 9.45 7.18 3.90
N ASN A 111 9.24 8.37 4.48
CA ASN A 111 10.17 9.48 4.44
C ASN A 111 10.30 10.12 5.84
N GLY A 112 11.20 9.61 6.66
CA GLY A 112 11.38 10.04 8.06
C GLY A 112 10.11 9.74 8.89
N ASN A 113 9.47 10.80 9.40
CA ASN A 113 8.22 10.74 10.16
C ASN A 113 6.96 10.95 9.30
N ARG A 114 7.11 10.98 7.97
CA ARG A 114 6.05 11.15 6.97
C ARG A 114 6.06 10.01 5.99
N PHE A 115 5.04 9.95 5.16
CA PHE A 115 4.91 8.98 4.10
C PHE A 115 4.62 9.67 2.78
N PHE A 116 5.24 9.18 1.72
CA PHE A 116 4.82 9.41 0.35
C PHE A 116 3.82 8.33 -0.03
N LEU A 117 2.64 8.75 -0.46
CA LEU A 117 1.62 7.87 -1.00
C LEU A 117 1.40 8.25 -2.45
N ALA A 118 1.73 7.35 -3.37
CA ALA A 118 1.46 7.55 -4.78
C ALA A 118 0.22 6.74 -5.16
N ASN A 119 -0.82 7.40 -5.64
CA ASN A 119 -2.05 6.75 -6.03
C ASN A 119 -2.09 6.48 -7.54
N ASP A 120 -3.04 5.67 -7.96
CA ASP A 120 -3.23 5.30 -9.36
C ASP A 120 -3.93 6.38 -10.20
N TYR A 121 -4.29 7.50 -9.61
CA TYR A 121 -4.69 8.72 -10.32
C TYR A 121 -3.49 9.60 -10.73
N GLY A 122 -2.28 9.26 -10.31
CA GLY A 122 -1.06 10.00 -10.61
C GLY A 122 -0.74 11.13 -9.63
N ASP A 123 -1.36 11.10 -8.45
CA ASP A 123 -1.02 12.03 -7.36
C ASP A 123 0.11 11.47 -6.50
N LEU A 124 0.95 12.38 -6.02
CA LEU A 124 1.82 12.17 -4.88
C LEU A 124 1.25 12.89 -3.67
N ILE A 125 1.03 12.15 -2.60
CA ILE A 125 0.48 12.63 -1.34
C ILE A 125 1.57 12.56 -0.28
N ILE A 126 1.70 13.60 0.53
CA ILE A 126 2.50 13.57 1.75
C ILE A 126 1.52 13.42 2.91
N ALA A 127 1.71 12.41 3.74
CA ALA A 127 0.83 12.11 4.86
C ALA A 127 1.59 11.70 6.12
N LYS A 128 0.90 11.76 7.26
CA LYS A 128 1.25 11.02 8.48
C LYS A 128 0.32 9.84 8.63
N LEU A 129 0.89 8.71 9.05
CA LEU A 129 0.15 7.48 9.32
C LEU A 129 0.46 7.06 10.77
N SER A 130 -0.59 6.71 11.50
CA SER A 130 -0.48 6.21 12.87
C SER A 130 -1.61 5.24 13.18
N ALA A 131 -1.62 4.66 14.38
CA ALA A 131 -2.75 3.87 14.87
C ALA A 131 -4.03 4.70 15.00
N ALA A 132 -3.91 6.02 15.20
CA ALA A 132 -5.05 6.92 15.36
C ALA A 132 -5.70 7.32 14.03
N GLY A 133 -4.95 7.28 12.90
CA GLY A 133 -5.53 7.66 11.61
C GLY A 133 -4.54 8.05 10.53
N TYR A 134 -5.11 8.51 9.45
CA TYR A 134 -4.50 9.12 8.28
C TYR A 134 -4.65 10.64 8.37
N GLU A 135 -3.56 11.37 8.23
CA GLU A 135 -3.53 12.83 8.16
C GLU A 135 -2.83 13.25 6.86
N GLU A 136 -3.56 13.80 5.92
CA GLU A 136 -2.99 14.34 4.69
C GLU A 136 -2.35 15.70 4.97
N ILE A 137 -1.10 15.86 4.56
CA ILE A 137 -0.36 17.13 4.71
C ILE A 137 -0.45 17.94 3.41
N SER A 138 -0.25 17.26 2.28
CA SER A 138 -0.32 17.88 0.96
C SER A 138 -0.49 16.85 -0.14
N ARG A 139 -0.98 17.30 -1.31
CA ARG A 139 -1.16 16.48 -2.51
C ARG A 139 -0.77 17.29 -3.73
N ALA A 140 -0.17 16.63 -4.71
CA ALA A 140 0.11 17.20 -6.02
C ALA A 140 -0.12 16.16 -7.11
N LYS A 141 -0.79 16.56 -8.18
CA LYS A 141 -0.88 15.80 -9.41
C LYS A 141 0.46 15.85 -10.13
N LEU A 142 1.11 14.71 -10.34
CA LEU A 142 2.43 14.64 -10.97
C LEU A 142 2.41 14.05 -12.37
N ILE A 143 1.47 13.14 -12.65
CA ILE A 143 1.39 12.50 -13.97
C ILE A 143 -0.07 12.16 -14.30
N GLU A 144 -0.43 12.24 -15.57
CA GLU A 144 -1.75 11.86 -16.02
C GLU A 144 -1.89 10.34 -16.14
N PRO A 145 -2.99 9.74 -15.67
CA PRO A 145 -3.27 8.33 -15.86
C PRO A 145 -3.63 8.07 -17.33
N THR A 146 -3.03 7.03 -17.93
CA THR A 146 -3.22 6.69 -19.35
C THR A 146 -3.74 5.28 -19.56
N HIS A 147 -3.45 4.36 -18.66
CA HIS A 147 -3.85 2.96 -18.78
C HIS A 147 -5.32 2.75 -18.42
N ARG A 148 -6.09 2.13 -19.32
CA ARG A 148 -7.54 1.91 -19.11
C ARG A 148 -7.83 0.50 -18.61
N VAL A 149 -8.41 0.41 -17.41
CA VAL A 149 -8.85 -0.86 -16.80
C VAL A 149 -10.18 -0.65 -16.09
N ALA A 150 -11.11 -1.59 -16.26
CA ALA A 150 -12.40 -1.64 -15.56
C ALA A 150 -13.17 -0.30 -15.59
N GLY A 151 -13.15 0.38 -16.72
CA GLY A 151 -13.89 1.63 -16.93
C GLY A 151 -13.24 2.89 -16.36
N ARG A 152 -12.01 2.80 -15.83
CA ARG A 152 -11.23 3.95 -15.32
C ARG A 152 -9.84 4.01 -15.96
N THR A 153 -9.25 5.20 -15.94
CA THR A 153 -7.88 5.43 -16.37
C THR A 153 -6.99 5.52 -15.14
N LEU A 154 -5.81 4.90 -15.18
CA LEU A 154 -4.98 4.75 -13.99
C LEU A 154 -3.47 4.69 -14.31
N VAL A 155 -2.65 4.80 -13.27
CA VAL A 155 -1.19 4.60 -13.27
C VAL A 155 -0.88 3.45 -12.32
N TRP A 156 -0.40 2.32 -12.82
CA TRP A 156 -0.02 1.16 -12.00
C TRP A 156 1.49 0.99 -11.81
N SER A 157 2.29 1.89 -12.36
CA SER A 157 3.72 1.86 -12.12
C SER A 157 4.07 2.35 -10.72
N HIS A 158 4.93 1.61 -10.04
CA HIS A 158 5.50 2.05 -8.77
C HIS A 158 6.30 3.35 -8.96
N PRO A 159 6.20 4.33 -8.05
CA PRO A 159 7.10 5.46 -8.03
C PRO A 159 8.51 5.01 -7.64
N ALA A 160 9.52 5.66 -8.18
CA ALA A 160 10.90 5.51 -7.72
C ALA A 160 11.36 6.81 -7.05
N PHE A 161 12.13 6.67 -5.96
CA PHE A 161 12.67 7.81 -5.22
C PHE A 161 14.20 7.72 -5.19
N ALA A 162 14.87 8.75 -5.69
CA ALA A 162 16.31 8.87 -5.67
C ALA A 162 16.75 10.34 -5.72
N ASN A 163 17.89 10.67 -5.11
CA ASN A 163 18.52 11.99 -5.20
C ASN A 163 17.56 13.16 -4.89
N ARG A 164 16.73 13.02 -3.85
CA ARG A 164 15.68 14.00 -3.49
C ARG A 164 14.72 14.28 -4.64
N SER A 165 14.42 13.28 -5.45
CA SER A 165 13.47 13.37 -6.57
C SER A 165 12.54 12.17 -6.56
N VAL A 166 11.37 12.33 -7.14
CA VAL A 166 10.43 11.27 -7.45
C VAL A 166 10.32 11.09 -8.95
N TYR A 167 10.31 9.85 -9.39
CA TYR A 167 10.14 9.44 -10.78
C TYR A 167 8.83 8.66 -10.88
N LEU A 168 7.96 9.10 -11.78
CA LEU A 168 6.70 8.44 -12.09
C LEU A 168 6.63 8.15 -13.59
N ARG A 169 5.92 7.10 -13.93
CA ARG A 169 5.76 6.66 -15.32
C ARG A 169 4.29 6.35 -15.62
N ASN A 170 3.83 6.74 -16.79
CA ASN A 170 2.62 6.22 -17.42
C ASN A 170 2.98 5.46 -18.71
N ASP A 171 2.03 5.21 -19.62
CA ASP A 171 2.30 4.47 -20.86
C ASP A 171 3.06 5.29 -21.92
N HIS A 172 3.17 6.61 -21.73
CA HIS A 172 3.71 7.55 -22.73
C HIS A 172 4.98 8.26 -22.29
N GLU A 173 5.16 8.46 -20.98
CA GLU A 173 6.24 9.31 -20.46
C GLU A 173 6.76 8.84 -19.09
N ILE A 174 7.99 9.26 -18.79
CA ILE A 174 8.58 9.24 -17.46
C ILE A 174 8.79 10.70 -17.04
N ARG A 175 8.30 11.03 -15.84
CA ARG A 175 8.48 12.36 -15.25
C ARG A 175 9.35 12.29 -14.01
N CYS A 176 10.21 13.30 -13.86
CA CYS A 176 11.04 13.49 -12.67
C CYS A 176 10.69 14.83 -12.01
N TYR A 177 10.42 14.79 -10.71
CA TYR A 177 10.15 16.01 -9.92
C TYR A 177 11.11 16.09 -8.75
N SER A 178 11.72 17.27 -8.57
CA SER A 178 12.54 17.53 -7.40
C SER A 178 11.66 17.68 -6.15
N LEU A 179 12.02 16.95 -5.09
CA LEU A 179 11.47 17.07 -3.74
C LEU A 179 12.37 17.91 -2.83
N ALA A 180 13.42 18.50 -3.39
CA ALA A 180 14.31 19.40 -2.64
C ALA A 180 13.57 20.68 -2.26
N LYS A 181 13.84 21.17 -1.05
CA LYS A 181 13.37 22.49 -0.64
C LYS A 181 13.98 23.55 -1.57
N ARG A 182 13.15 24.40 -2.18
CA ARG A 182 13.68 25.53 -2.97
C ARG A 182 14.47 26.45 -2.03
N PRO A 183 15.65 26.94 -2.44
CA PRO A 183 16.29 28.04 -1.73
C PRO A 183 15.31 29.22 -1.64
N LYS A 184 15.28 29.85 -0.47
CA LYS A 184 14.54 31.13 -0.32
C LYS A 184 15.27 32.22 -1.04
#